data_c7115f1766e577b735491d4e61e4fce6
#
_entry.id   c7115f1766e577b735491d4e61e4fce6
#
_cell.length_a   1.000
_cell.length_b   1.000
_cell.length_c   1.000
_cell.angle_alpha   90.00
_cell.angle_beta   90.00
_cell.angle_gamma   90.00
#
_symmetry.space_group_name_H-M   'P 1'
#
loop_
_entity.id
_entity.type
_entity.pdbx_description
1 polymer ?
#
loop_
_entity_poly.entity_id
_entity_poly.type
_entity_poly.pdbx_seq_one_letter_code
_entity_poly.pdbx_strand_id
1 'polypeptide(L)'
;MLYRRLGKSGLQVSEFSLGSWVTFNKQVHESDALKLMTTAYDAGVNFFDNAEGYEGGKSETLMGSALQKLQWGRDTFIVSSKVFWGGAKPTQRGLSRKHVFDACHAALKRLQVEYLDLYFCHRPDVDTPIEETVRAMHDLIQQGKVLYWGTSQWTAQQITEAWGVAKDLKITPPTMEQPEYNFFERHKVEGDFLPLYELTGLGTTIWSPLASGILTGKYNKGVPEDSRLNLPGYEWLKKEWQSPEGKAKLAKVEKLAVLASKIGMPIHHMALLWCLSNKNVSTVILGASKQSQLVDNLAALDNRAKLTDEVKNKIEAILQNKPEGPKRY
;
A
#
# COMPACT_ATOMS: atom_id res chain seq x y z
N MET A 1 3.85 -0.81 18.56
CA MET A 1 2.90 -0.90 17.41
C MET A 1 1.50 -0.57 17.89
N LEU A 2 0.78 0.33 17.22
CA LEU A 2 -0.65 0.56 17.44
C LEU A 2 -1.47 -0.12 16.34
N TYR A 3 -2.75 -0.36 16.62
CA TYR A 3 -3.68 -0.94 15.66
C TYR A 3 -4.81 0.05 15.38
N ARG A 4 -5.21 0.13 14.10
CA ARG A 4 -6.27 1.01 13.62
C ARG A 4 -7.34 0.19 12.92
N ARG A 5 -8.59 0.64 12.99
CA ARG A 5 -9.64 0.02 12.18
C ARG A 5 -9.41 0.33 10.70
N LEU A 6 -9.68 -0.66 9.86
CA LEU A 6 -9.69 -0.48 8.41
C LEU A 6 -10.98 0.24 8.02
N GLY A 7 -10.91 1.58 8.01
CA GLY A 7 -12.09 2.43 7.87
C GLY A 7 -13.11 2.19 8.98
N LYS A 8 -14.38 2.04 8.61
CA LYS A 8 -15.47 1.69 9.54
C LYS A 8 -15.65 0.18 9.75
N SER A 9 -14.81 -0.66 9.14
CA SER A 9 -14.89 -2.12 9.36
C SER A 9 -14.48 -2.50 10.78
N GLY A 10 -14.84 -3.72 11.20
CA GLY A 10 -14.40 -4.29 12.47
C GLY A 10 -12.92 -4.69 12.50
N LEU A 11 -12.29 -4.83 11.33
CA LEU A 11 -10.92 -5.32 11.20
C LEU A 11 -9.91 -4.31 11.74
N GLN A 12 -8.99 -4.77 12.57
CA GLN A 12 -7.88 -3.98 13.09
C GLN A 12 -6.58 -4.36 12.37
N VAL A 13 -5.95 -3.39 11.73
CA VAL A 13 -4.65 -3.53 11.08
C VAL A 13 -3.58 -2.79 11.87
N SER A 14 -2.37 -3.32 11.91
CA SER A 14 -1.22 -2.60 12.45
C SER A 14 -0.95 -1.34 11.62
N GLU A 15 -0.51 -0.27 12.27
CA GLU A 15 -0.25 1.02 11.60
C GLU A 15 0.88 0.96 10.58
N PHE A 16 1.80 -0.01 10.71
CA PHE A 16 2.71 -0.44 9.66
C PHE A 16 2.34 -1.85 9.19
N SER A 17 2.49 -2.11 7.90
CA SER A 17 2.32 -3.40 7.26
C SER A 17 3.51 -3.72 6.36
N LEU A 18 3.72 -4.98 6.01
CA LEU A 18 4.83 -5.42 5.15
C LEU A 18 4.32 -5.76 3.76
N GLY A 19 4.80 -5.02 2.75
CA GLY A 19 4.52 -5.27 1.34
C GLY A 19 5.64 -6.06 0.66
N SER A 20 5.27 -6.85 -0.32
CA SER A 20 6.17 -7.72 -1.07
C SER A 20 6.58 -7.16 -2.44
N TRP A 21 5.97 -6.06 -2.90
CA TRP A 21 6.24 -5.49 -4.22
C TRP A 21 7.71 -5.09 -4.39
N VAL A 22 8.31 -5.48 -5.52
CA VAL A 22 9.72 -5.26 -5.89
C VAL A 22 10.73 -6.00 -5.00
N THR A 23 10.33 -6.53 -3.87
CA THR A 23 11.23 -7.16 -2.92
C THR A 23 11.20 -8.68 -3.03
N PHE A 24 10.07 -9.31 -2.82
CA PHE A 24 9.95 -10.78 -2.79
C PHE A 24 10.17 -11.39 -4.18
N ASN A 25 11.06 -12.38 -4.23
CA ASN A 25 11.51 -13.12 -5.43
C ASN A 25 12.30 -12.28 -6.46
N LYS A 26 12.50 -10.97 -6.25
CA LYS A 26 13.36 -10.14 -7.09
C LYS A 26 14.66 -9.74 -6.39
N GLN A 27 14.57 -9.26 -5.15
CA GLN A 27 15.69 -8.85 -4.31
C GLN A 27 15.84 -9.72 -3.06
N VAL A 28 14.80 -10.46 -2.70
CA VAL A 28 14.67 -11.22 -1.46
C VAL A 28 14.34 -12.67 -1.83
N HIS A 29 15.19 -13.58 -1.40
CA HIS A 29 14.99 -15.03 -1.50
C HIS A 29 14.32 -15.58 -0.23
N GLU A 30 14.03 -16.87 -0.19
CA GLU A 30 13.21 -17.47 0.86
C GLU A 30 13.74 -17.25 2.28
N SER A 31 15.04 -17.40 2.51
CA SER A 31 15.64 -17.20 3.83
C SER A 31 15.48 -15.77 4.35
N ASP A 32 15.58 -14.79 3.44
CA ASP A 32 15.45 -13.39 3.81
C ASP A 32 13.98 -12.97 3.91
N ALA A 33 13.10 -13.57 3.11
CA ALA A 33 11.65 -13.39 3.27
C ALA A 33 11.18 -13.87 4.64
N LEU A 34 11.64 -15.04 5.09
CA LEU A 34 11.38 -15.55 6.43
C LEU A 34 11.82 -14.56 7.51
N LYS A 35 13.09 -14.06 7.42
CA LYS A 35 13.63 -13.09 8.39
C LYS A 35 12.81 -11.80 8.40
N LEU A 36 12.45 -11.26 7.22
CA LEU A 36 11.65 -10.04 7.12
C LEU A 36 10.26 -10.23 7.73
N MET A 37 9.57 -11.32 7.39
CA MET A 37 8.24 -11.60 7.92
C MET A 37 8.26 -11.82 9.41
N THR A 38 9.22 -12.61 9.95
CA THR A 38 9.41 -12.80 11.39
C THR A 38 9.67 -11.48 12.10
N THR A 39 10.62 -10.67 11.58
CA THR A 39 10.95 -9.37 12.16
C THR A 39 9.72 -8.44 12.21
N ALA A 40 8.92 -8.41 11.14
CA ALA A 40 7.69 -7.62 11.09
C ALA A 40 6.67 -8.12 12.13
N TYR A 41 6.41 -9.42 12.16
CA TYR A 41 5.42 -10.04 13.04
C TYR A 41 5.80 -9.85 14.52
N ASP A 42 7.05 -10.09 14.90
CA ASP A 42 7.55 -9.92 16.27
C ASP A 42 7.49 -8.45 16.73
N ALA A 43 7.57 -7.49 15.77
CA ALA A 43 7.36 -6.08 16.05
C ALA A 43 5.86 -5.68 16.11
N GLY A 44 4.94 -6.63 15.96
CA GLY A 44 3.49 -6.43 16.02
C GLY A 44 2.83 -6.05 14.69
N VAL A 45 3.53 -6.22 13.55
CA VAL A 45 2.88 -6.11 12.22
C VAL A 45 1.98 -7.32 12.02
N ASN A 46 0.72 -7.07 11.73
CA ASN A 46 -0.24 -8.14 11.46
C ASN A 46 -0.72 -8.20 10.00
N PHE A 47 -0.32 -7.28 9.12
CA PHE A 47 -0.77 -7.25 7.74
C PHE A 47 0.40 -7.41 6.74
N PHE A 48 0.25 -8.40 5.84
CA PHE A 48 1.21 -8.79 4.80
C PHE A 48 0.55 -8.64 3.42
N ASP A 49 1.07 -7.73 2.58
CA ASP A 49 0.46 -7.34 1.32
C ASP A 49 1.16 -7.95 0.11
N ASN A 50 0.38 -8.52 -0.82
CA ASN A 50 0.85 -9.14 -2.05
C ASN A 50 -0.08 -8.84 -3.24
N ALA A 51 0.24 -9.35 -4.42
CA ALA A 51 -0.59 -9.29 -5.64
C ALA A 51 -0.20 -10.38 -6.65
N GLU A 52 -1.16 -10.83 -7.47
CA GLU A 52 -0.93 -11.82 -8.52
C GLU A 52 0.14 -11.40 -9.54
N GLY A 53 0.21 -10.09 -9.85
CA GLY A 53 1.16 -9.54 -10.81
C GLY A 53 2.59 -9.42 -10.29
N TYR A 54 2.83 -9.54 -8.99
CA TYR A 54 4.16 -9.37 -8.42
C TYR A 54 5.05 -10.56 -8.80
N GLU A 55 6.06 -10.30 -9.64
CA GLU A 55 6.95 -11.30 -10.22
C GLU A 55 6.18 -12.50 -10.84
N GLY A 56 5.03 -12.22 -11.49
CA GLY A 56 4.19 -13.24 -12.12
C GLY A 56 3.65 -14.28 -11.16
N GLY A 57 3.30 -13.88 -9.94
CA GLY A 57 2.78 -14.74 -8.87
C GLY A 57 3.85 -15.39 -7.99
N LYS A 58 5.14 -15.27 -8.35
CA LYS A 58 6.24 -15.85 -7.56
C LYS A 58 6.37 -15.19 -6.18
N SER A 59 6.03 -13.91 -6.06
CA SER A 59 5.98 -13.21 -4.78
C SER A 59 4.97 -13.84 -3.81
N GLU A 60 3.79 -14.20 -4.30
CA GLU A 60 2.78 -14.90 -3.50
C GLU A 60 3.24 -16.31 -3.13
N THR A 61 3.86 -17.05 -4.06
CA THR A 61 4.42 -18.38 -3.80
C THR A 61 5.48 -18.33 -2.69
N LEU A 62 6.36 -17.32 -2.74
CA LEU A 62 7.39 -17.12 -1.72
C LEU A 62 6.79 -16.79 -0.34
N MET A 63 5.79 -15.90 -0.31
CA MET A 63 5.09 -15.55 0.93
C MET A 63 4.33 -16.77 1.49
N GLY A 64 3.66 -17.56 0.65
CA GLY A 64 2.98 -18.80 1.05
C GLY A 64 3.94 -19.83 1.65
N SER A 65 5.08 -20.07 1.01
CA SER A 65 6.14 -20.92 1.56
C SER A 65 6.63 -20.43 2.92
N ALA A 66 6.81 -19.12 3.09
CA ALA A 66 7.21 -18.53 4.35
C ALA A 66 6.13 -18.71 5.44
N LEU A 67 4.85 -18.45 5.13
CA LEU A 67 3.73 -18.63 6.06
C LEU A 67 3.62 -20.08 6.56
N GLN A 68 3.81 -21.05 5.65
CA GLN A 68 3.82 -22.48 6.03
C GLN A 68 4.96 -22.84 6.98
N LYS A 69 6.14 -22.25 6.78
CA LYS A 69 7.30 -22.52 7.66
C LYS A 69 7.18 -21.83 9.02
N LEU A 70 6.55 -20.65 9.06
CA LEU A 70 6.39 -19.86 10.29
C LEU A 70 5.33 -20.42 11.23
N GLN A 71 4.37 -21.20 10.70
CA GLN A 71 3.33 -21.86 11.49
C GLN A 71 2.57 -20.93 12.45
N TRP A 72 2.38 -19.66 12.05
CA TRP A 72 1.58 -18.71 12.83
C TRP A 72 0.10 -19.10 12.83
N GLY A 73 -0.59 -18.84 13.93
CA GLY A 73 -2.05 -18.99 13.98
C GLY A 73 -2.70 -18.14 12.88
N ARG A 74 -3.57 -18.76 12.06
CA ARG A 74 -4.20 -18.06 10.92
C ARG A 74 -5.00 -16.83 11.32
N ASP A 75 -5.50 -16.80 12.54
CA ASP A 75 -6.25 -15.71 13.16
C ASP A 75 -5.38 -14.56 13.69
N THR A 76 -4.05 -14.69 13.61
CA THR A 76 -3.11 -13.68 14.13
C THR A 76 -2.57 -12.74 13.08
N PHE A 77 -2.80 -13.01 11.78
CA PHE A 77 -2.31 -12.19 10.67
C PHE A 77 -3.34 -12.00 9.57
N ILE A 78 -3.15 -10.94 8.82
CA ILE A 78 -3.94 -10.52 7.67
C ILE A 78 -3.07 -10.70 6.42
N VAL A 79 -3.58 -11.39 5.41
CA VAL A 79 -2.91 -11.54 4.12
C VAL A 79 -3.79 -11.01 3.00
N SER A 80 -3.19 -10.29 2.06
CA SER A 80 -3.89 -9.79 0.88
C SER A 80 -3.34 -10.30 -0.43
N SER A 81 -4.18 -10.24 -1.45
CA SER A 81 -3.78 -10.27 -2.84
C SER A 81 -4.57 -9.26 -3.67
N LYS A 82 -4.18 -9.09 -4.95
CA LYS A 82 -4.79 -8.13 -5.86
C LYS A 82 -4.93 -8.74 -7.24
N VAL A 83 -6.00 -8.39 -7.97
CA VAL A 83 -6.31 -8.87 -9.31
C VAL A 83 -6.28 -7.74 -10.32
N PHE A 84 -5.58 -7.90 -11.42
CA PHE A 84 -5.61 -7.10 -12.65
C PHE A 84 -4.62 -7.61 -13.71
N TRP A 85 -3.39 -8.01 -13.34
CA TRP A 85 -2.28 -8.36 -14.24
C TRP A 85 -1.81 -9.80 -14.05
N GLY A 86 -2.72 -10.77 -14.21
CA GLY A 86 -2.39 -12.19 -14.00
C GLY A 86 -1.56 -12.82 -15.12
N GLY A 87 -1.57 -12.26 -16.33
CA GLY A 87 -0.83 -12.84 -17.46
C GLY A 87 -1.03 -12.09 -18.77
N ALA A 88 -0.64 -12.73 -19.88
CA ALA A 88 -0.67 -12.13 -21.22
C ALA A 88 -1.93 -12.48 -22.04
N LYS A 89 -2.71 -13.46 -21.61
CA LYS A 89 -3.93 -13.87 -22.33
C LYS A 89 -5.11 -12.94 -22.01
N PRO A 90 -6.09 -12.78 -22.93
CA PRO A 90 -7.22 -11.86 -22.72
C PRO A 90 -7.99 -12.08 -21.42
N THR A 91 -8.16 -13.34 -20.99
CA THR A 91 -8.88 -13.71 -19.76
C THR A 91 -8.01 -13.67 -18.49
N GLN A 92 -6.77 -13.21 -18.60
CA GLN A 92 -5.82 -13.09 -17.48
C GLN A 92 -5.53 -11.63 -17.12
N ARG A 93 -6.37 -10.69 -17.61
CA ARG A 93 -6.21 -9.25 -17.36
C ARG A 93 -7.55 -8.61 -17.08
N GLY A 94 -7.51 -7.47 -16.39
CA GLY A 94 -8.69 -6.70 -16.07
C GLY A 94 -9.50 -7.27 -14.91
N LEU A 95 -10.76 -6.87 -14.81
CA LEU A 95 -11.63 -7.17 -13.68
C LEU A 95 -12.90 -7.94 -14.08
N SER A 96 -12.88 -8.62 -15.24
CA SER A 96 -14.00 -9.51 -15.60
C SER A 96 -14.23 -10.53 -14.49
N ARG A 97 -15.48 -10.92 -14.29
CA ARG A 97 -15.88 -11.95 -13.31
C ARG A 97 -14.99 -13.19 -13.40
N LYS A 98 -14.72 -13.65 -14.65
CA LYS A 98 -13.85 -14.80 -14.86
C LYS A 98 -12.46 -14.59 -14.26
N HIS A 99 -11.81 -13.45 -14.58
CA HIS A 99 -10.46 -13.20 -14.09
C HIS A 99 -10.43 -13.01 -12.57
N VAL A 100 -11.38 -12.30 -12.01
CA VAL A 100 -11.51 -12.09 -10.55
C VAL A 100 -11.56 -13.43 -9.81
N PHE A 101 -12.34 -14.39 -10.29
CA PHE A 101 -12.46 -15.72 -9.69
C PHE A 101 -11.18 -16.56 -9.87
N ASP A 102 -10.69 -16.67 -11.10
CA ASP A 102 -9.51 -17.47 -11.41
C ASP A 102 -8.28 -16.97 -10.66
N ALA A 103 -8.09 -15.65 -10.62
CA ALA A 103 -6.99 -15.00 -9.90
C ALA A 103 -7.08 -15.22 -8.39
N CYS A 104 -8.27 -15.11 -7.80
CA CYS A 104 -8.48 -15.40 -6.38
C CYS A 104 -8.08 -16.83 -6.04
N HIS A 105 -8.61 -17.80 -6.76
CA HIS A 105 -8.29 -19.23 -6.52
C HIS A 105 -6.80 -19.53 -6.74
N ALA A 106 -6.17 -18.89 -7.73
CA ALA A 106 -4.74 -19.04 -7.96
C ALA A 106 -3.90 -18.38 -6.83
N ALA A 107 -4.31 -17.22 -6.32
CA ALA A 107 -3.68 -16.56 -5.18
C ALA A 107 -3.75 -17.40 -3.91
N LEU A 108 -4.92 -17.99 -3.60
CA LEU A 108 -5.10 -18.90 -2.47
C LEU A 108 -4.13 -20.08 -2.53
N LYS A 109 -3.96 -20.66 -3.71
CA LYS A 109 -3.00 -21.78 -3.92
C LYS A 109 -1.55 -21.33 -3.74
N ARG A 110 -1.16 -20.17 -4.29
CA ARG A 110 0.22 -19.66 -4.19
C ARG A 110 0.56 -19.25 -2.76
N LEU A 111 -0.37 -18.56 -2.08
CA LEU A 111 -0.22 -18.12 -0.69
C LEU A 111 -0.41 -19.27 0.32
N GLN A 112 -0.95 -20.42 -0.13
CA GLN A 112 -1.21 -21.59 0.72
C GLN A 112 -2.13 -21.27 1.91
N VAL A 113 -3.19 -20.48 1.65
CA VAL A 113 -4.20 -20.11 2.64
C VAL A 113 -5.60 -20.46 2.13
N GLU A 114 -6.55 -20.68 3.05
CA GLU A 114 -7.92 -21.06 2.70
C GLU A 114 -8.77 -19.86 2.25
N TYR A 115 -8.44 -18.66 2.77
CA TYR A 115 -9.11 -17.39 2.44
C TYR A 115 -8.12 -16.23 2.46
N LEU A 116 -8.43 -15.19 1.68
CA LEU A 116 -7.78 -13.89 1.75
C LEU A 116 -8.54 -13.00 2.72
N ASP A 117 -7.83 -12.33 3.62
CA ASP A 117 -8.47 -11.32 4.48
C ASP A 117 -8.86 -10.10 3.65
N LEU A 118 -7.96 -9.63 2.78
CA LEU A 118 -8.18 -8.48 1.91
C LEU A 118 -7.94 -8.87 0.45
N TYR A 119 -8.86 -8.53 -0.43
CA TYR A 119 -8.70 -8.73 -1.87
C TYR A 119 -8.98 -7.44 -2.63
N PHE A 120 -8.03 -7.01 -3.47
CA PHE A 120 -8.09 -5.72 -4.12
C PHE A 120 -8.26 -5.82 -5.64
N CYS A 121 -9.12 -4.98 -6.21
CA CYS A 121 -9.04 -4.61 -7.62
C CYS A 121 -7.81 -3.73 -7.81
N HIS A 122 -6.72 -4.27 -8.36
CA HIS A 122 -5.39 -3.63 -8.37
C HIS A 122 -5.36 -2.31 -9.17
N ARG A 123 -6.23 -2.19 -10.18
CA ARG A 123 -6.47 -0.96 -10.96
C ARG A 123 -7.93 -0.90 -11.40
N PRO A 124 -8.44 0.27 -11.76
CA PRO A 124 -9.73 0.36 -12.42
C PRO A 124 -9.67 -0.30 -13.81
N ASP A 125 -10.72 -0.99 -14.18
CA ASP A 125 -10.90 -1.57 -15.51
C ASP A 125 -12.02 -0.80 -16.23
N VAL A 126 -11.62 -0.01 -17.22
CA VAL A 126 -12.57 0.84 -17.97
C VAL A 126 -13.41 0.05 -18.99
N ASP A 127 -12.99 -1.17 -19.30
CA ASP A 127 -13.66 -2.04 -20.29
C ASP A 127 -14.60 -3.05 -19.60
N THR A 128 -14.60 -3.13 -18.26
CA THR A 128 -15.49 -4.01 -17.50
C THR A 128 -16.51 -3.19 -16.72
N PRO A 129 -17.82 -3.45 -16.85
CA PRO A 129 -18.84 -2.79 -16.04
C PRO A 129 -18.55 -2.95 -14.55
N ILE A 130 -18.61 -1.86 -13.78
CA ILE A 130 -18.33 -1.88 -12.33
C ILE A 130 -19.25 -2.86 -11.61
N GLU A 131 -20.51 -3.00 -12.04
CA GLU A 131 -21.46 -3.98 -11.48
C GLU A 131 -20.94 -5.41 -11.57
N GLU A 132 -20.34 -5.83 -12.70
CA GLU A 132 -19.80 -7.18 -12.86
C GLU A 132 -18.69 -7.44 -11.81
N THR A 133 -17.80 -6.48 -11.63
CA THR A 133 -16.72 -6.56 -10.64
C THR A 133 -17.28 -6.62 -9.21
N VAL A 134 -18.25 -5.75 -8.86
CA VAL A 134 -18.87 -5.70 -7.52
C VAL A 134 -19.56 -7.03 -7.19
N ARG A 135 -20.32 -7.59 -8.14
CA ARG A 135 -20.96 -8.92 -7.98
C ARG A 135 -19.92 -10.02 -7.81
N ALA A 136 -18.85 -10.03 -8.60
CA ALA A 136 -17.80 -11.03 -8.50
C ALA A 136 -17.11 -11.01 -7.13
N MET A 137 -16.80 -9.83 -6.61
CA MET A 137 -16.18 -9.67 -5.28
C MET A 137 -17.13 -10.11 -4.17
N HIS A 138 -18.41 -9.74 -4.25
CA HIS A 138 -19.41 -10.20 -3.30
C HIS A 138 -19.55 -11.73 -3.27
N ASP A 139 -19.61 -12.36 -4.44
CA ASP A 139 -19.73 -13.82 -4.53
C ASP A 139 -18.54 -14.56 -3.93
N LEU A 140 -17.31 -14.02 -4.06
CA LEU A 140 -16.12 -14.57 -3.39
C LEU A 140 -16.21 -14.45 -1.86
N ILE A 141 -16.83 -13.38 -1.35
CA ILE A 141 -17.12 -13.24 0.09
C ILE A 141 -18.16 -14.27 0.51
N GLN A 142 -19.25 -14.45 -0.24
CA GLN A 142 -20.28 -15.46 0.08
C GLN A 142 -19.72 -16.89 0.08
N GLN A 143 -18.70 -17.16 -0.73
CA GLN A 143 -17.99 -18.44 -0.76
C GLN A 143 -16.94 -18.58 0.36
N GLY A 144 -16.74 -17.57 1.20
CA GLY A 144 -15.73 -17.56 2.25
C GLY A 144 -14.28 -17.56 1.73
N LYS A 145 -14.06 -17.14 0.47
CA LYS A 145 -12.72 -17.06 -0.13
C LYS A 145 -12.05 -15.71 0.12
N VAL A 146 -12.83 -14.70 0.41
CA VAL A 146 -12.41 -13.33 0.70
C VAL A 146 -13.21 -12.82 1.89
N LEU A 147 -12.61 -12.12 2.85
CA LEU A 147 -13.34 -11.51 3.96
C LEU A 147 -13.73 -10.06 3.69
N TYR A 148 -12.81 -9.27 3.13
CA TYR A 148 -13.05 -7.88 2.75
C TYR A 148 -12.46 -7.62 1.37
N TRP A 149 -13.16 -6.84 0.55
CA TRP A 149 -12.64 -6.43 -0.73
C TRP A 149 -12.52 -4.92 -0.84
N GLY A 150 -11.64 -4.47 -1.72
CA GLY A 150 -11.40 -3.07 -1.97
C GLY A 150 -10.77 -2.81 -3.33
N THR A 151 -10.30 -1.61 -3.50
CA THR A 151 -9.79 -1.08 -4.76
C THR A 151 -8.36 -0.54 -4.58
N SER A 152 -7.63 -0.32 -5.66
CA SER A 152 -6.34 0.35 -5.64
C SER A 152 -6.24 1.30 -6.83
N GLN A 153 -5.87 2.54 -6.56
CA GLN A 153 -5.74 3.62 -7.54
C GLN A 153 -7.04 3.99 -8.27
N TRP A 154 -8.20 3.59 -7.74
CA TRP A 154 -9.48 4.03 -8.26
C TRP A 154 -9.70 5.52 -7.96
N THR A 155 -10.54 6.17 -8.75
CA THR A 155 -11.02 7.54 -8.49
C THR A 155 -12.13 7.53 -7.44
N ALA A 156 -12.36 8.66 -6.78
CA ALA A 156 -13.47 8.81 -5.86
C ALA A 156 -14.83 8.54 -6.56
N GLN A 157 -14.96 8.93 -7.84
CA GLN A 157 -16.15 8.65 -8.65
C GLN A 157 -16.38 7.14 -8.81
N GLN A 158 -15.35 6.37 -9.21
CA GLN A 158 -15.45 4.92 -9.41
C GLN A 158 -15.78 4.18 -8.11
N ILE A 159 -15.16 4.60 -7.00
CA ILE A 159 -15.47 4.03 -5.67
C ILE A 159 -16.91 4.33 -5.28
N THR A 160 -17.38 5.56 -5.52
CA THR A 160 -18.78 5.95 -5.24
C THR A 160 -19.76 5.15 -6.09
N GLU A 161 -19.44 4.94 -7.36
CA GLU A 161 -20.27 4.11 -8.26
C GLU A 161 -20.33 2.66 -7.77
N ALA A 162 -19.19 2.05 -7.42
CA ALA A 162 -19.16 0.69 -6.86
C ALA A 162 -19.98 0.59 -5.56
N TRP A 163 -19.93 1.61 -4.73
CA TRP A 163 -20.74 1.71 -3.50
C TRP A 163 -22.24 1.84 -3.80
N GLY A 164 -22.61 2.66 -4.78
CA GLY A 164 -23.99 2.82 -5.25
C GLY A 164 -24.55 1.50 -5.77
N VAL A 165 -23.83 0.84 -6.68
CA VAL A 165 -24.19 -0.48 -7.21
C VAL A 165 -24.38 -1.49 -6.07
N ALA A 166 -23.45 -1.56 -5.13
CA ALA A 166 -23.54 -2.50 -4.02
C ALA A 166 -24.77 -2.23 -3.14
N LYS A 167 -25.08 -0.95 -2.89
CA LYS A 167 -26.26 -0.53 -2.12
C LYS A 167 -27.56 -0.91 -2.81
N ASP A 168 -27.66 -0.64 -4.11
CA ASP A 168 -28.87 -0.93 -4.89
C ASP A 168 -29.14 -2.43 -4.98
N LEU A 169 -28.09 -3.22 -5.12
CA LEU A 169 -28.16 -4.68 -5.16
C LEU A 169 -28.22 -5.33 -3.76
N LYS A 170 -28.05 -4.56 -2.67
CA LYS A 170 -28.01 -5.03 -1.28
C LYS A 170 -26.89 -6.08 -1.06
N ILE A 171 -25.73 -5.84 -1.64
CA ILE A 171 -24.53 -6.70 -1.55
C ILE A 171 -23.37 -5.94 -0.91
N THR A 172 -22.23 -6.61 -0.68
CA THR A 172 -21.09 -6.07 0.05
C THR A 172 -20.36 -5.00 -0.78
N PRO A 173 -20.28 -3.74 -0.32
CA PRO A 173 -19.50 -2.69 -0.98
C PRO A 173 -18.01 -2.82 -0.73
N PRO A 174 -17.15 -2.09 -1.47
CA PRO A 174 -15.74 -2.01 -1.16
C PRO A 174 -15.50 -1.39 0.22
N THR A 175 -14.61 -2.00 1.00
CA THR A 175 -14.30 -1.59 2.37
C THR A 175 -13.12 -0.61 2.41
N MET A 176 -12.17 -0.75 1.48
CA MET A 176 -10.92 -0.01 1.50
C MET A 176 -10.41 0.33 0.10
N GLU A 177 -9.53 1.32 0.07
CA GLU A 177 -8.73 1.70 -1.10
C GLU A 177 -7.25 1.60 -0.75
N GLN A 178 -6.43 1.18 -1.71
CA GLN A 178 -4.97 1.20 -1.59
C GLN A 178 -4.38 2.28 -2.52
N PRO A 179 -4.30 3.54 -2.07
CA PRO A 179 -3.73 4.65 -2.85
C PRO A 179 -2.22 4.77 -2.63
N GLU A 180 -1.52 5.36 -3.59
CA GLU A 180 -0.22 5.96 -3.32
C GLU A 180 -0.40 7.16 -2.39
N TYR A 181 0.45 7.24 -1.34
CA TYR A 181 0.44 8.40 -0.45
C TYR A 181 1.81 8.63 0.18
N ASN A 182 2.34 9.81 -0.06
CA ASN A 182 3.61 10.29 0.46
C ASN A 182 3.66 11.82 0.37
N PHE A 183 4.77 12.44 0.71
CA PHE A 183 4.95 13.89 0.65
C PHE A 183 4.62 14.53 -0.71
N PHE A 184 4.69 13.77 -1.80
CA PHE A 184 4.48 14.28 -3.16
C PHE A 184 3.13 13.86 -3.76
N GLU A 185 2.60 12.70 -3.37
CA GLU A 185 1.33 12.16 -3.84
C GLU A 185 0.27 12.26 -2.74
N ARG A 186 -0.51 13.36 -2.74
CA ARG A 186 -1.43 13.73 -1.66
C ARG A 186 -2.89 13.84 -2.09
N HIS A 187 -3.11 14.15 -3.37
CA HIS A 187 -4.38 14.65 -3.87
C HIS A 187 -5.54 13.70 -3.57
N LYS A 188 -5.38 12.41 -3.83
CA LYS A 188 -6.41 11.42 -3.55
C LYS A 188 -6.79 11.36 -2.07
N VAL A 189 -5.80 11.20 -1.20
CA VAL A 189 -6.04 10.95 0.24
C VAL A 189 -6.49 12.20 0.99
N GLU A 190 -5.93 13.36 0.65
CA GLU A 190 -6.22 14.63 1.33
C GLU A 190 -7.21 15.53 0.58
N GLY A 191 -7.67 15.14 -0.60
CA GLY A 191 -8.62 15.86 -1.44
C GLY A 191 -9.80 14.98 -1.84
N ASP A 192 -9.64 14.17 -2.89
CA ASP A 192 -10.73 13.45 -3.55
C ASP A 192 -11.50 12.51 -2.61
N PHE A 193 -10.80 11.83 -1.68
CA PHE A 193 -11.41 10.85 -0.79
C PHE A 193 -12.03 11.43 0.48
N LEU A 194 -11.89 12.74 0.75
CA LEU A 194 -12.45 13.34 1.96
C LEU A 194 -13.94 13.04 2.14
N PRO A 195 -14.81 13.18 1.11
CA PRO A 195 -16.22 12.83 1.27
C PRO A 195 -16.44 11.32 1.53
N LEU A 196 -15.60 10.45 0.96
CA LEU A 196 -15.76 9.00 1.08
C LEU A 196 -15.50 8.50 2.51
N TYR A 197 -14.59 9.12 3.25
CA TYR A 197 -14.34 8.74 4.64
C TYR A 197 -15.58 8.90 5.53
N GLU A 198 -16.38 9.92 5.30
CA GLU A 198 -17.61 10.16 6.03
C GLU A 198 -18.78 9.32 5.49
N LEU A 199 -18.98 9.34 4.18
CA LEU A 199 -20.14 8.71 3.52
C LEU A 199 -20.08 7.19 3.56
N THR A 200 -18.91 6.61 3.25
CA THR A 200 -18.76 5.16 3.11
C THR A 200 -18.00 4.53 4.25
N GLY A 201 -17.21 5.32 4.98
CA GLY A 201 -16.28 4.82 5.98
C GLY A 201 -15.06 4.14 5.38
N LEU A 202 -14.63 4.61 4.20
CA LEU A 202 -13.50 4.06 3.46
C LEU A 202 -12.25 3.92 4.35
N GLY A 203 -11.64 2.74 4.37
CA GLY A 203 -10.29 2.53 4.94
C GLY A 203 -9.22 2.77 3.88
N THR A 204 -8.00 3.13 4.30
CA THR A 204 -6.87 3.23 3.36
C THR A 204 -5.67 2.43 3.82
N THR A 205 -5.07 1.67 2.88
CA THR A 205 -3.83 0.92 3.07
C THR A 205 -2.81 1.50 2.10
N ILE A 206 -2.06 2.52 2.53
CA ILE A 206 -1.27 3.33 1.60
C ILE A 206 0.05 2.66 1.21
N TRP A 207 0.42 2.79 -0.07
CA TRP A 207 1.68 2.29 -0.60
C TRP A 207 2.64 3.42 -0.99
N SER A 208 3.92 3.06 -1.18
CA SER A 208 5.02 3.99 -1.54
C SER A 208 5.21 5.18 -0.59
N PRO A 209 5.16 4.97 0.75
CA PRO A 209 5.28 6.08 1.71
C PRO A 209 6.63 6.82 1.61
N LEU A 210 7.64 6.17 1.05
CA LEU A 210 8.97 6.73 0.83
C LEU A 210 9.23 7.12 -0.64
N ALA A 211 8.18 7.27 -1.46
CA ALA A 211 8.29 7.66 -2.87
C ALA A 211 9.41 6.88 -3.60
N SER A 212 9.28 5.54 -3.64
CA SER A 212 10.27 4.64 -4.24
C SER A 212 11.70 4.76 -3.66
N GLY A 213 11.80 5.24 -2.42
CA GLY A 213 13.06 5.40 -1.70
C GLY A 213 13.69 6.80 -1.81
N ILE A 214 13.08 7.71 -2.53
CA ILE A 214 13.56 9.11 -2.64
C ILE A 214 13.54 9.81 -1.28
N LEU A 215 12.52 9.56 -0.49
CA LEU A 215 12.36 10.16 0.84
C LEU A 215 13.28 9.55 1.92
N THR A 216 14.22 8.70 1.53
CA THR A 216 15.32 8.30 2.41
C THR A 216 16.50 9.30 2.38
N GLY A 217 16.52 10.21 1.40
CA GLY A 217 17.62 11.15 1.18
C GLY A 217 18.85 10.55 0.49
N LYS A 218 18.88 9.23 0.24
CA LYS A 218 20.05 8.55 -0.36
C LYS A 218 20.39 9.00 -1.77
N TYR A 219 19.42 9.61 -2.47
CA TYR A 219 19.61 10.08 -3.84
C TYR A 219 20.07 11.55 -3.93
N ASN A 220 20.18 12.27 -2.81
CA ASN A 220 20.60 13.67 -2.80
C ASN A 220 22.04 13.87 -3.30
N LYS A 221 22.89 12.83 -3.19
CA LYS A 221 24.30 12.84 -3.64
C LYS A 221 24.56 11.99 -4.88
N GLY A 222 23.50 11.61 -5.60
CA GLY A 222 23.56 10.73 -6.76
C GLY A 222 22.78 9.43 -6.57
N VAL A 223 22.79 8.56 -7.58
CA VAL A 223 22.04 7.28 -7.57
C VAL A 223 22.98 6.16 -7.11
N PRO A 224 22.78 5.57 -5.90
CA PRO A 224 23.59 4.44 -5.45
C PRO A 224 23.44 3.23 -6.37
N GLU A 225 24.50 2.46 -6.59
CA GLU A 225 24.52 1.33 -7.54
C GLU A 225 23.47 0.24 -7.17
N ASP A 226 23.33 -0.08 -5.89
CA ASP A 226 22.39 -1.10 -5.35
C ASP A 226 20.97 -0.56 -5.13
N SER A 227 20.64 0.60 -5.71
CA SER A 227 19.34 1.24 -5.51
C SER A 227 18.29 0.79 -6.52
N ARG A 228 17.00 0.94 -6.14
CA ARG A 228 15.85 0.63 -7.00
C ARG A 228 15.92 1.32 -8.37
N LEU A 229 16.46 2.54 -8.46
CA LEU A 229 16.57 3.29 -9.70
C LEU A 229 17.53 2.66 -10.74
N ASN A 230 18.38 1.74 -10.31
CA ASN A 230 19.29 0.99 -11.18
C ASN A 230 18.83 -0.46 -11.44
N LEU A 231 17.66 -0.88 -10.92
CA LEU A 231 17.14 -2.21 -11.19
C LEU A 231 16.62 -2.30 -12.63
N PRO A 232 16.87 -3.43 -13.34
CA PRO A 232 16.30 -3.68 -14.67
C PRO A 232 14.77 -3.58 -14.64
N GLY A 233 14.19 -2.88 -15.64
CA GLY A 233 12.75 -2.62 -15.76
C GLY A 233 12.25 -1.42 -14.94
N TYR A 234 13.14 -0.66 -14.28
CA TYR A 234 12.82 0.58 -13.54
C TYR A 234 13.46 1.82 -14.15
N GLU A 235 13.88 1.74 -15.41
CA GLU A 235 14.47 2.86 -16.15
C GLU A 235 13.52 4.06 -16.26
N TRP A 236 12.21 3.79 -16.33
CA TRP A 236 11.16 4.81 -16.33
C TRP A 236 11.19 5.65 -15.04
N LEU A 237 11.41 5.01 -13.89
CA LEU A 237 11.47 5.68 -12.58
C LEU A 237 12.72 6.57 -12.50
N LYS A 238 13.87 6.11 -13.03
CA LYS A 238 15.09 6.92 -13.13
C LYS A 238 14.88 8.17 -13.99
N LYS A 239 14.20 8.01 -15.14
CA LYS A 239 13.86 9.15 -16.02
C LYS A 239 12.94 10.15 -15.33
N GLU A 240 11.94 9.67 -14.59
CA GLU A 240 11.04 10.52 -13.82
C GLU A 240 11.81 11.41 -12.83
N TRP A 241 12.71 10.83 -12.04
CA TRP A 241 13.50 11.59 -11.06
C TRP A 241 14.60 12.47 -11.67
N GLN A 242 14.99 12.22 -12.92
CA GLN A 242 15.92 13.07 -13.67
C GLN A 242 15.21 14.22 -14.42
N SER A 243 13.89 14.21 -14.50
CA SER A 243 13.08 15.28 -15.08
C SER A 243 13.20 16.60 -14.28
N PRO A 244 12.81 17.74 -14.85
CA PRO A 244 12.75 19.00 -14.12
C PRO A 244 11.90 18.90 -12.83
N GLU A 245 10.75 18.24 -12.90
CA GLU A 245 9.84 18.01 -11.79
C GLU A 245 10.48 17.11 -10.73
N GLY A 246 11.15 16.03 -11.14
CA GLY A 246 11.88 15.13 -10.26
C GLY A 246 13.00 15.86 -9.51
N LYS A 247 13.78 16.70 -10.21
CA LYS A 247 14.84 17.54 -9.60
C LYS A 247 14.26 18.55 -8.61
N ALA A 248 13.09 19.14 -8.90
CA ALA A 248 12.42 20.03 -7.97
C ALA A 248 11.94 19.28 -6.70
N LYS A 249 11.44 18.05 -6.85
CA LYS A 249 11.12 17.16 -5.71
C LYS A 249 12.38 16.84 -4.89
N LEU A 250 13.51 16.50 -5.52
CA LEU A 250 14.78 16.22 -4.82
C LEU A 250 15.28 17.44 -4.03
N ALA A 251 15.18 18.66 -4.56
CA ALA A 251 15.53 19.87 -3.82
C ALA A 251 14.66 20.06 -2.56
N LYS A 252 13.37 19.65 -2.60
CA LYS A 252 12.51 19.62 -1.41
C LYS A 252 12.97 18.54 -0.42
N VAL A 253 13.41 17.36 -0.89
CA VAL A 253 13.95 16.29 -0.05
C VAL A 253 15.18 16.77 0.72
N GLU A 254 16.07 17.55 0.12
CA GLU A 254 17.24 18.13 0.80
C GLU A 254 16.81 19.04 1.95
N LYS A 255 15.84 19.94 1.72
CA LYS A 255 15.31 20.82 2.77
C LYS A 255 14.63 20.04 3.90
N LEU A 256 13.87 18.98 3.53
CA LEU A 256 13.23 18.09 4.50
C LEU A 256 14.26 17.29 5.31
N ALA A 257 15.37 16.86 4.71
CA ALA A 257 16.45 16.18 5.40
C ALA A 257 17.14 17.11 6.44
N VAL A 258 17.34 18.38 6.08
CA VAL A 258 17.84 19.40 7.04
C VAL A 258 16.86 19.61 8.19
N LEU A 259 15.56 19.70 7.93
CA LEU A 259 14.54 19.81 8.96
C LEU A 259 14.54 18.58 9.88
N ALA A 260 14.56 17.37 9.31
CA ALA A 260 14.59 16.12 10.07
C ALA A 260 15.83 16.02 10.97
N SER A 261 17.01 16.37 10.44
CA SER A 261 18.25 16.43 11.22
C SER A 261 18.16 17.40 12.42
N LYS A 262 17.58 18.58 12.24
CA LYS A 262 17.40 19.58 13.32
C LYS A 262 16.54 19.06 14.48
N ILE A 263 15.62 18.16 14.22
CA ILE A 263 14.76 17.55 15.25
C ILE A 263 15.26 16.17 15.71
N GLY A 264 16.49 15.80 15.30
CA GLY A 264 17.13 14.54 15.71
C GLY A 264 16.38 13.30 15.23
N MET A 265 15.93 13.28 13.96
CA MET A 265 15.21 12.14 13.38
C MET A 265 15.66 11.93 11.92
N PRO A 266 15.79 10.68 11.43
CA PRO A 266 16.01 10.42 10.01
C PRO A 266 14.84 10.91 9.15
N ILE A 267 15.12 11.37 7.92
CA ILE A 267 14.07 11.88 7.03
C ILE A 267 13.01 10.82 6.71
N HIS A 268 13.40 9.56 6.51
CA HIS A 268 12.44 8.48 6.23
C HIS A 268 11.51 8.20 7.42
N HIS A 269 11.99 8.32 8.66
CA HIS A 269 11.12 8.27 9.84
C HIS A 269 10.11 9.42 9.83
N MET A 270 10.55 10.64 9.50
CA MET A 270 9.67 11.80 9.39
C MET A 270 8.59 11.57 8.31
N ALA A 271 8.95 11.01 7.15
CA ALA A 271 8.02 10.72 6.06
C ALA A 271 7.00 9.64 6.46
N LEU A 272 7.44 8.55 7.09
CA LEU A 272 6.56 7.47 7.56
C LEU A 272 5.59 7.96 8.64
N LEU A 273 6.08 8.69 9.63
CA LEU A 273 5.26 9.26 10.70
C LEU A 273 4.28 10.31 10.17
N TRP A 274 4.67 11.08 9.17
CA TRP A 274 3.78 12.04 8.54
C TRP A 274 2.60 11.34 7.84
N CYS A 275 2.84 10.26 7.10
CA CYS A 275 1.76 9.43 6.56
C CYS A 275 0.84 8.91 7.67
N LEU A 276 1.40 8.39 8.76
CA LEU A 276 0.64 7.91 9.93
C LEU A 276 -0.09 9.02 10.69
N SER A 277 0.33 10.28 10.56
CA SER A 277 -0.35 11.41 11.22
C SER A 277 -1.72 11.72 10.61
N ASN A 278 -1.99 11.25 9.39
CA ASN A 278 -3.31 11.34 8.78
C ASN A 278 -4.23 10.27 9.39
N LYS A 279 -5.31 10.73 10.05
CA LYS A 279 -6.28 9.85 10.71
C LYS A 279 -7.02 8.89 9.76
N ASN A 280 -7.07 9.23 8.47
CA ASN A 280 -7.72 8.41 7.45
C ASN A 280 -6.82 7.29 6.90
N VAL A 281 -5.53 7.29 7.26
CA VAL A 281 -4.59 6.21 6.92
C VAL A 281 -4.72 5.10 7.96
N SER A 282 -5.22 3.93 7.54
CA SER A 282 -5.34 2.78 8.44
C SER A 282 -4.00 2.09 8.64
N THR A 283 -3.22 1.93 7.56
CA THR A 283 -1.88 1.32 7.61
C THR A 283 -0.99 1.86 6.50
N VAL A 284 0.31 1.90 6.79
CA VAL A 284 1.38 2.30 5.86
C VAL A 284 2.15 1.05 5.45
N ILE A 285 2.11 0.69 4.17
CA ILE A 285 2.78 -0.50 3.65
C ILE A 285 4.27 -0.21 3.46
N LEU A 286 5.08 -0.87 4.27
CA LEU A 286 6.54 -0.81 4.22
C LEU A 286 7.09 -1.78 3.18
N GLY A 287 8.11 -1.35 2.42
CA GLY A 287 8.94 -2.21 1.59
C GLY A 287 10.36 -2.27 2.15
N ALA A 288 10.94 -3.46 2.25
CA ALA A 288 12.33 -3.65 2.64
C ALA A 288 12.96 -4.82 1.87
N SER A 289 14.18 -4.64 1.39
CA SER A 289 14.98 -5.70 0.77
C SER A 289 16.03 -6.30 1.73
N LYS A 290 16.23 -5.66 2.88
CA LYS A 290 17.15 -6.10 3.95
C LYS A 290 16.45 -5.97 5.30
N GLN A 291 16.72 -6.91 6.21
CA GLN A 291 16.16 -6.88 7.57
C GLN A 291 16.49 -5.57 8.30
N SER A 292 17.71 -5.05 8.16
CA SER A 292 18.12 -3.79 8.77
C SER A 292 17.28 -2.59 8.32
N GLN A 293 16.85 -2.56 7.05
CA GLN A 293 15.96 -1.51 6.56
C GLN A 293 14.56 -1.60 7.20
N LEU A 294 14.05 -2.82 7.39
CA LEU A 294 12.75 -3.02 8.05
C LEU A 294 12.82 -2.59 9.51
N VAL A 295 13.86 -3.03 10.25
CA VAL A 295 14.08 -2.64 11.65
C VAL A 295 14.16 -1.12 11.78
N ASP A 296 14.94 -0.47 10.92
CA ASP A 296 15.05 1.00 10.89
C ASP A 296 13.72 1.67 10.59
N ASN A 297 12.97 1.23 9.58
CA ASN A 297 11.64 1.77 9.29
C ASN A 297 10.65 1.61 10.46
N LEU A 298 10.67 0.46 11.15
CA LEU A 298 9.82 0.21 12.32
C LEU A 298 10.19 1.11 13.50
N ALA A 299 11.49 1.41 13.69
CA ALA A 299 11.99 2.32 14.70
C ALA A 299 11.50 3.78 14.49
N ALA A 300 10.89 4.11 13.36
CA ALA A 300 10.24 5.40 13.18
C ALA A 300 9.21 5.70 14.29
N LEU A 301 8.53 4.66 14.80
CA LEU A 301 7.52 4.79 15.86
C LEU A 301 8.08 5.41 17.15
N ASP A 302 9.34 5.19 17.47
CA ASP A 302 10.03 5.74 18.65
C ASP A 302 10.19 7.28 18.55
N ASN A 303 10.16 7.80 17.32
CA ASN A 303 10.29 9.22 17.05
C ASN A 303 8.92 9.97 16.97
N ARG A 304 7.80 9.31 17.21
CA ARG A 304 6.44 9.87 17.04
C ARG A 304 6.25 11.22 17.74
N ALA A 305 6.73 11.36 18.97
CA ALA A 305 6.60 12.58 19.74
C ALA A 305 7.33 13.79 19.14
N LYS A 306 8.33 13.56 18.27
CA LYS A 306 9.07 14.62 17.60
C LYS A 306 8.31 15.24 16.42
N LEU A 307 7.28 14.57 15.88
CA LEU A 307 6.46 15.09 14.79
C LEU A 307 5.33 15.99 15.35
N THR A 308 5.70 17.12 15.91
CA THR A 308 4.78 18.13 16.45
C THR A 308 4.03 18.87 15.34
N ASP A 309 2.97 19.61 15.69
CA ASP A 309 2.25 20.46 14.71
C ASP A 309 3.15 21.55 14.13
N GLU A 310 4.09 22.09 14.92
CA GLU A 310 5.10 23.02 14.41
C GLU A 310 5.96 22.38 13.31
N VAL A 311 6.41 21.14 13.51
CA VAL A 311 7.18 20.40 12.52
C VAL A 311 6.36 20.14 11.27
N LYS A 312 5.09 19.73 11.42
CA LYS A 312 4.16 19.54 10.30
C LYS A 312 3.97 20.84 9.51
N ASN A 313 3.83 21.97 10.16
CA ASN A 313 3.73 23.26 9.48
C ASN A 313 5.01 23.62 8.70
N LYS A 314 6.19 23.30 9.23
CA LYS A 314 7.46 23.48 8.50
C LYS A 314 7.55 22.53 7.28
N ILE A 315 7.06 21.31 7.39
CA ILE A 315 6.96 20.37 6.26
C ILE A 315 6.05 20.96 5.17
N GLU A 316 4.87 21.49 5.53
CA GLU A 316 3.94 22.12 4.59
C GLU A 316 4.57 23.33 3.88
N ALA A 317 5.32 24.17 4.62
CA ALA A 317 6.02 25.33 4.05
C ALA A 317 7.10 24.92 3.03
N ILE A 318 7.71 23.73 3.18
CA ILE A 318 8.68 23.18 2.22
C ILE A 318 7.97 22.56 1.01
N LEU A 319 6.92 21.76 1.26
CA LEU A 319 6.25 20.99 0.23
C LEU A 319 5.40 21.85 -0.70
N GLN A 320 4.61 22.78 -0.17
CA GLN A 320 3.74 23.70 -0.92
C GLN A 320 2.83 22.97 -1.93
N ASN A 321 2.33 21.78 -1.55
CA ASN A 321 1.49 20.92 -2.41
C ASN A 321 0.28 20.36 -1.66
N LYS A 322 -0.12 20.97 -0.55
CA LYS A 322 -1.30 20.56 0.18
C LYS A 322 -2.53 20.77 -0.72
N PRO A 323 -3.35 19.72 -0.96
CA PRO A 323 -4.56 19.88 -1.73
C PRO A 323 -5.52 20.91 -1.10
N GLU A 324 -6.18 21.67 -1.94
CA GLU A 324 -7.28 22.50 -1.48
C GLU A 324 -8.43 21.60 -1.03
N GLY A 325 -8.97 21.87 0.14
CA GLY A 325 -10.17 21.18 0.61
C GLY A 325 -11.40 21.57 -0.23
N PRO A 326 -12.50 20.81 -0.13
CA PRO A 326 -13.73 21.15 -0.84
C PRO A 326 -14.17 22.56 -0.44
N LYS A 327 -14.44 23.39 -1.46
CA LYS A 327 -14.92 24.76 -1.25
C LYS A 327 -16.28 24.71 -0.55
N ARG A 328 -16.42 25.43 0.54
CA ARG A 328 -17.71 25.67 1.19
C ARG A 328 -18.25 27.00 0.65
N TYR A 329 -19.43 26.96 0.04
CA TYR A 329 -20.12 28.12 -0.49
C TYR A 329 -21.17 28.58 0.51
#